data_b349f5d6ab91fcbe79c0a7fe25876a9c
#
_entry.id   b349f5d6ab91fcbe79c0a7fe25876a9c
#
_cell.length_a   1.000
_cell.length_b   1.000
_cell.length_c   1.000
_cell.angle_alpha   90.00
_cell.angle_beta   90.00
_cell.angle_gamma   90.00
#
_symmetry.space_group_name_H-M   'P 1'
#
loop_
_entity.id
_entity.type
_entity.pdbx_description
1 polymer ?
#
loop_
_entity_poly.entity_id
_entity_poly.type
_entity_poly.pdbx_seq_one_letter_code
_entity_poly.pdbx_strand_id
1 'polypeptide(L)'
;MGGNERSVSVKNALLKNNKKEFTIIHDLARPFLSKKTILNIKKNLDLKYQCVIPYSKATDTMLLNNNTIKRDNIKMLRTPQGFVTSVIKDLHIKNKDKYITDDSELFRRSKNQYKVKYIKELEDNFKLTTREDSNKLKYLEFKNVKFGIGYDIHRIEKTKNLNNLNLGGVTIRSKYKIISHSDGDVILHSITDAILGAISKRDIGVYFPNNKINKNRNSNIFLKYSIDKMKKEKLFIGNIDIMVVSEKPKINIIYNKVIDHLVKLLNISKNQITLKATTNEKSGLIGDEKFIAVWSSVLLKEI
;
A
#
# COMPACT_ATOMS: atom_id res chain seq x y z
N MET A 1 26.26 12.01 13.69
CA MET A 1 25.52 12.56 14.84
C MET A 1 24.74 13.77 14.36
N GLY A 2 23.50 13.93 14.80
CA GLY A 2 22.70 15.14 14.55
C GLY A 2 23.34 16.36 15.23
N GLY A 3 22.80 17.56 14.94
CA GLY A 3 23.13 18.80 15.65
C GLY A 3 21.93 19.27 16.46
N ASN A 4 22.13 20.26 17.33
CA ASN A 4 21.06 20.87 18.11
C ASN A 4 20.06 21.65 17.25
N GLU A 5 20.45 21.99 16.03
CA GLU A 5 19.62 22.68 15.04
C GLU A 5 19.58 21.88 13.72
N ARG A 6 18.51 22.09 12.90
CA ARG A 6 18.37 21.45 11.59
C ARG A 6 19.57 21.74 10.68
N SER A 7 19.98 23.00 10.59
CA SER A 7 21.11 23.45 9.77
C SER A 7 22.43 22.80 10.17
N VAL A 8 22.67 22.61 11.46
CA VAL A 8 23.86 21.93 12.00
C VAL A 8 23.83 20.45 11.64
N SER A 9 22.68 19.81 11.75
CA SER A 9 22.52 18.40 11.35
C SER A 9 22.81 18.18 9.86
N VAL A 10 22.31 19.06 8.99
CA VAL A 10 22.59 19.05 7.53
C VAL A 10 24.07 19.26 7.27
N LYS A 11 24.69 20.29 7.89
CA LYS A 11 26.14 20.55 7.77
C LYS A 11 26.96 19.31 8.15
N ASN A 12 26.66 18.68 9.28
CA ASN A 12 27.38 17.49 9.74
C ASN A 12 27.25 16.32 8.75
N ALA A 13 26.08 16.13 8.14
CA ALA A 13 25.87 15.12 7.12
C ALA A 13 26.66 15.41 5.83
N LEU A 14 26.65 16.68 5.39
CA LEU A 14 27.40 17.12 4.20
C LEU A 14 28.91 16.97 4.38
N LEU A 15 29.45 17.24 5.57
CA LEU A 15 30.88 17.07 5.87
C LEU A 15 31.33 15.61 5.76
N LYS A 16 30.47 14.66 6.09
CA LYS A 16 30.75 13.21 5.95
C LYS A 16 30.60 12.69 4.53
N ASN A 17 29.90 13.41 3.66
CA ASN A 17 29.60 12.98 2.28
C ASN A 17 30.59 13.58 1.28
N ASN A 18 31.68 12.88 1.03
CA ASN A 18 32.77 13.40 0.19
C ASN A 18 32.76 12.93 -1.29
N LYS A 19 31.80 12.05 -1.68
CA LYS A 19 31.90 11.33 -2.97
C LYS A 19 30.69 11.48 -3.90
N LYS A 20 29.68 12.29 -3.57
CA LYS A 20 28.46 12.41 -4.38
C LYS A 20 28.43 13.74 -5.13
N GLU A 21 28.08 13.68 -6.41
CA GLU A 21 27.92 14.87 -7.25
C GLU A 21 26.70 15.70 -6.81
N PHE A 22 25.57 15.03 -6.50
CA PHE A 22 24.34 15.67 -6.05
C PHE A 22 23.92 15.21 -4.68
N THR A 23 23.33 16.14 -3.92
CA THR A 23 22.70 15.87 -2.62
C THR A 23 21.26 16.31 -2.67
N ILE A 24 20.38 15.45 -2.14
CA ILE A 24 18.97 15.78 -1.92
C ILE A 24 18.73 15.85 -0.41
N ILE A 25 18.18 16.97 0.07
CA ILE A 25 17.82 17.21 1.45
C ILE A 25 16.30 17.16 1.58
N HIS A 26 15.79 16.32 2.48
CA HIS A 26 14.38 16.11 2.68
C HIS A 26 14.00 16.13 4.15
N ASP A 27 12.86 16.80 4.46
CA ASP A 27 12.29 16.80 5.80
C ASP A 27 11.57 15.47 6.07
N LEU A 28 11.97 14.75 7.11
CA LEU A 28 11.31 13.48 7.51
C LEU A 28 9.81 13.67 7.82
N ALA A 29 9.43 14.88 8.22
CA ALA A 29 8.04 15.26 8.45
C ALA A 29 7.18 15.38 7.17
N ARG A 30 7.71 15.04 5.99
CA ARG A 30 6.98 14.98 4.70
C ARG A 30 6.97 13.55 4.15
N PRO A 31 6.05 12.70 4.61
CA PRO A 31 6.06 11.27 4.27
C PRO A 31 5.67 10.95 2.83
N PHE A 32 5.02 11.88 2.10
CA PHE A 32 4.50 11.64 0.75
C PHE A 32 5.46 12.09 -0.36
N LEU A 33 6.69 11.62 -0.27
CA LEU A 33 7.71 11.88 -1.28
C LEU A 33 7.43 11.12 -2.59
N SER A 34 7.19 11.83 -3.68
CA SER A 34 6.95 11.19 -4.98
C SER A 34 8.26 10.90 -5.72
N LYS A 35 8.35 9.71 -6.34
CA LYS A 35 9.45 9.35 -7.25
C LYS A 35 9.58 10.36 -8.39
N LYS A 36 8.47 10.91 -8.89
CA LYS A 36 8.44 11.92 -9.95
C LYS A 36 9.17 13.19 -9.56
N THR A 37 8.99 13.67 -8.31
CA THR A 37 9.67 14.85 -7.78
C THR A 37 11.18 14.62 -7.74
N ILE A 38 11.65 13.46 -7.22
CA ILE A 38 13.08 13.13 -7.18
C ILE A 38 13.69 13.11 -8.57
N LEU A 39 13.03 12.44 -9.53
CA LEU A 39 13.53 12.35 -10.91
C LEU A 39 13.58 13.74 -11.59
N ASN A 40 12.58 14.60 -11.31
CA ASN A 40 12.57 15.96 -11.86
C ASN A 40 13.69 16.82 -11.26
N ILE A 41 13.97 16.69 -9.95
CA ILE A 41 15.09 17.34 -9.30
C ILE A 41 16.40 16.89 -9.96
N LYS A 42 16.62 15.57 -10.09
CA LYS A 42 17.84 15.03 -10.71
C LYS A 42 18.02 15.56 -12.14
N LYS A 43 16.98 15.49 -12.98
CA LYS A 43 17.02 16.02 -14.36
C LYS A 43 17.46 17.48 -14.42
N ASN A 44 16.99 18.33 -13.51
CA ASN A 44 17.37 19.75 -13.51
C ASN A 44 18.80 19.97 -13.00
N LEU A 45 19.29 19.16 -12.06
CA LEU A 45 20.70 19.19 -11.64
C LEU A 45 21.62 18.77 -12.80
N ASP A 46 21.27 17.73 -13.55
CA ASP A 46 21.98 17.29 -14.76
C ASP A 46 22.01 18.41 -15.82
N LEU A 47 20.99 19.31 -15.87
CA LEU A 47 20.93 20.50 -16.73
C LEU A 47 21.73 21.71 -16.18
N LYS A 48 22.67 21.47 -15.26
CA LYS A 48 23.60 22.46 -14.67
C LYS A 48 22.93 23.53 -13.77
N TYR A 49 21.77 23.26 -13.19
CA TYR A 49 21.30 24.05 -12.05
C TYR A 49 22.03 23.61 -10.78
N GLN A 50 22.49 24.56 -9.95
CA GLN A 50 23.19 24.22 -8.70
C GLN A 50 22.22 23.99 -7.53
N CYS A 51 20.98 24.49 -7.65
CA CYS A 51 19.93 24.33 -6.64
C CYS A 51 18.58 24.15 -7.35
N VAL A 52 17.83 23.12 -6.95
CA VAL A 52 16.48 22.82 -7.47
C VAL A 52 15.52 22.75 -6.29
N ILE A 53 14.49 23.60 -6.33
CA ILE A 53 13.57 23.83 -5.22
C ILE A 53 12.14 23.54 -5.66
N PRO A 54 11.49 22.49 -5.14
CA PRO A 54 10.06 22.31 -5.29
C PRO A 54 9.27 23.37 -4.52
N TYR A 55 8.17 23.81 -5.12
CA TYR A 55 7.25 24.76 -4.49
C TYR A 55 5.80 24.45 -4.83
N SER A 56 4.90 24.85 -3.96
CA SER A 56 3.47 24.99 -4.28
C SER A 56 3.06 26.46 -4.24
N LYS A 57 1.98 26.79 -4.94
CA LYS A 57 1.36 28.13 -4.83
C LYS A 57 0.58 28.23 -3.52
N ALA A 58 0.49 29.42 -2.96
CA ALA A 58 -0.44 29.69 -1.87
C ALA A 58 -1.88 29.65 -2.41
N THR A 59 -2.76 28.90 -1.73
CA THR A 59 -4.20 28.80 -2.05
C THR A 59 -5.02 29.79 -1.24
N ASP A 60 -4.59 30.04 -0.01
CA ASP A 60 -5.31 30.92 0.92
C ASP A 60 -4.89 32.38 0.77
N THR A 61 -5.71 33.28 1.30
CA THR A 61 -5.37 34.70 1.41
C THR A 61 -4.23 34.86 2.42
N MET A 62 -3.16 35.52 2.02
CA MET A 62 -1.98 35.75 2.85
C MET A 62 -1.92 37.20 3.29
N LEU A 63 -1.69 37.44 4.59
CA LEU A 63 -1.48 38.76 5.16
C LEU A 63 -0.03 38.90 5.64
N LEU A 64 0.56 40.04 5.36
CA LEU A 64 1.82 40.49 5.97
C LEU A 64 1.61 41.89 6.54
N ASN A 65 1.74 42.06 7.85
CA ASN A 65 1.54 43.32 8.58
C ASN A 65 0.17 43.98 8.19
N ASN A 66 -0.91 43.20 8.27
CA ASN A 66 -2.29 43.54 7.90
C ASN A 66 -2.53 43.89 6.42
N ASN A 67 -1.56 43.75 5.55
CA ASN A 67 -1.72 43.97 4.13
C ASN A 67 -1.87 42.64 3.39
N THR A 68 -2.85 42.54 2.50
CA THR A 68 -3.05 41.38 1.65
C THR A 68 -1.92 41.27 0.62
N ILE A 69 -1.26 40.13 0.56
CA ILE A 69 -0.22 39.83 -0.43
C ILE A 69 -0.87 39.11 -1.63
N LYS A 70 -0.55 39.55 -2.86
CA LYS A 70 -0.94 38.83 -4.07
C LYS A 70 -0.34 37.41 -4.05
N ARG A 71 -1.20 36.42 -3.85
CA ARG A 71 -0.78 34.97 -3.71
C ARG A 71 -0.02 34.43 -4.91
N ASP A 72 -0.20 35.02 -6.11
CA ASP A 72 0.54 34.60 -7.30
C ASP A 72 2.07 34.85 -7.19
N ASN A 73 2.47 35.78 -6.34
CA ASN A 73 3.89 36.08 -6.06
C ASN A 73 4.46 35.22 -4.95
N ILE A 74 3.65 34.40 -4.28
CA ILE A 74 4.07 33.58 -3.13
C ILE A 74 4.39 32.16 -3.60
N LYS A 75 5.62 31.71 -3.31
CA LYS A 75 6.05 30.32 -3.47
C LYS A 75 6.25 29.71 -2.09
N MET A 76 5.43 28.73 -1.73
CA MET A 76 5.63 27.94 -0.53
C MET A 76 6.67 26.87 -0.84
N LEU A 77 7.91 27.08 -0.39
CA LEU A 77 9.02 26.18 -0.66
C LEU A 77 8.83 24.86 0.09
N ARG A 78 9.23 23.77 -0.57
CA ARG A 78 9.07 22.43 -0.04
C ARG A 78 10.39 21.64 -0.17
N THR A 79 10.48 20.57 0.58
CA THR A 79 11.49 19.53 0.39
C THR A 79 10.83 18.32 -0.23
N PRO A 80 11.57 17.49 -1.02
CA PRO A 80 13.03 17.44 -1.16
C PRO A 80 13.61 18.59 -1.98
N GLN A 81 14.76 19.10 -1.59
CA GLN A 81 15.52 20.08 -2.36
C GLN A 81 16.82 19.45 -2.86
N GLY A 82 17.16 19.72 -4.10
CA GLY A 82 18.36 19.15 -4.74
C GLY A 82 19.46 20.16 -4.94
N PHE A 83 20.70 19.73 -4.74
CA PHE A 83 21.88 20.59 -4.74
C PHE A 83 23.09 19.92 -5.38
N VAL A 84 23.94 20.69 -6.02
CA VAL A 84 25.32 20.28 -6.31
C VAL A 84 26.05 20.19 -4.98
N THR A 85 26.57 19.01 -4.64
CA THR A 85 27.10 18.70 -3.30
C THR A 85 28.25 19.62 -2.87
N SER A 86 29.18 19.89 -3.75
CA SER A 86 30.34 20.80 -3.45
C SER A 86 29.86 22.20 -3.09
N VAL A 87 28.87 22.72 -3.83
CA VAL A 87 28.34 24.08 -3.63
C VAL A 87 27.59 24.19 -2.31
N ILE A 88 26.63 23.31 -2.03
CA ILE A 88 25.85 23.37 -0.76
C ILE A 88 26.76 23.14 0.45
N LYS A 89 27.75 22.27 0.35
CA LYS A 89 28.76 22.03 1.39
C LYS A 89 29.56 23.29 1.72
N ASP A 90 30.09 23.96 0.71
CA ASP A 90 30.84 25.21 0.87
C ASP A 90 29.96 26.32 1.49
N LEU A 91 28.72 26.43 1.05
CA LEU A 91 27.78 27.41 1.59
C LEU A 91 27.50 27.16 3.09
N HIS A 92 27.31 25.91 3.48
CA HIS A 92 27.15 25.55 4.89
C HIS A 92 28.41 25.77 5.72
N ILE A 93 29.59 25.57 5.16
CA ILE A 93 30.87 25.84 5.88
C ILE A 93 31.05 27.32 6.12
N LYS A 94 30.80 28.16 5.10
CA LYS A 94 30.93 29.61 5.18
C LYS A 94 29.84 30.31 5.99
N ASN A 95 28.72 29.64 6.14
CA ASN A 95 27.58 30.19 6.90
C ASN A 95 27.85 30.20 8.39
N LYS A 96 27.73 31.40 8.99
CA LYS A 96 27.86 31.63 10.45
C LYS A 96 26.50 31.66 11.17
N ASP A 97 25.41 31.78 10.40
CA ASP A 97 24.05 31.84 10.95
C ASP A 97 23.58 30.43 11.30
N LYS A 98 23.17 30.22 12.54
CA LYS A 98 22.63 28.95 13.02
C LYS A 98 21.15 28.73 12.66
N TYR A 99 20.42 29.82 12.41
CA TYR A 99 18.98 29.79 12.18
C TYR A 99 18.65 29.86 10.68
N ILE A 100 18.92 28.77 9.97
CA ILE A 100 18.50 28.61 8.58
C ILE A 100 17.33 27.65 8.55
N THR A 101 16.19 28.15 8.13
CA THR A 101 14.96 27.33 8.02
C THR A 101 14.89 26.52 6.72
N ASP A 102 15.66 26.94 5.69
CA ASP A 102 15.63 26.39 4.35
C ASP A 102 17.03 26.41 3.74
N ASP A 103 17.57 25.23 3.33
CA ASP A 103 18.94 25.13 2.84
C ASP A 103 19.14 25.94 1.54
N SER A 104 18.10 26.10 0.71
CA SER A 104 18.15 26.91 -0.50
C SER A 104 18.32 28.41 -0.21
N GLU A 105 18.08 28.86 1.03
CA GLU A 105 18.29 30.24 1.46
C GLU A 105 19.76 30.64 1.33
N LEU A 106 20.70 29.70 1.56
CA LEU A 106 22.11 29.94 1.39
C LEU A 106 22.48 30.36 -0.04
N PHE A 107 21.79 29.81 -1.03
CA PHE A 107 21.98 30.20 -2.44
C PHE A 107 21.43 31.60 -2.71
N ARG A 108 20.29 31.96 -2.12
CA ARG A 108 19.66 33.28 -2.30
C ARG A 108 20.43 34.41 -1.58
N ARG A 109 21.04 34.09 -0.44
CA ARG A 109 21.86 35.05 0.34
C ARG A 109 23.28 35.19 -0.21
N SER A 110 23.74 34.26 -1.06
CA SER A 110 25.09 34.30 -1.61
C SER A 110 25.26 35.45 -2.59
N LYS A 111 26.42 36.10 -2.52
CA LYS A 111 26.85 37.10 -3.53
C LYS A 111 27.21 36.47 -4.88
N ASN A 112 27.43 35.14 -4.92
CA ASN A 112 27.68 34.42 -6.15
C ASN A 112 26.38 34.19 -6.90
N GLN A 113 26.42 34.33 -8.22
CA GLN A 113 25.28 34.04 -9.09
C GLN A 113 25.17 32.53 -9.35
N TYR A 114 24.41 31.84 -8.49
CA TYR A 114 24.08 30.43 -8.71
C TYR A 114 22.82 30.28 -9.57
N LYS A 115 22.79 29.25 -10.43
CA LYS A 115 21.59 28.90 -11.20
C LYS A 115 20.62 28.12 -10.32
N VAL A 116 19.56 28.80 -9.88
CA VAL A 116 18.50 28.21 -9.05
C VAL A 116 17.27 27.93 -9.91
N LYS A 117 16.69 26.72 -9.82
CA LYS A 117 15.48 26.31 -10.50
C LYS A 117 14.36 26.06 -9.51
N TYR A 118 13.23 26.70 -9.73
CA TYR A 118 11.99 26.37 -9.02
C TYR A 118 11.15 25.42 -9.87
N ILE A 119 10.70 24.31 -9.28
CA ILE A 119 9.83 23.33 -9.94
C ILE A 119 8.49 23.25 -9.19
N LYS A 120 7.39 23.30 -9.93
CA LYS A 120 6.05 23.17 -9.33
C LYS A 120 5.87 21.71 -8.86
N GLU A 121 5.49 21.54 -7.62
CA GLU A 121 5.19 20.24 -7.03
C GLU A 121 3.67 20.04 -6.91
N LEU A 122 3.23 18.78 -6.92
CA LEU A 122 1.86 18.40 -6.60
C LEU A 122 1.57 18.63 -5.11
N GLU A 123 0.33 18.90 -4.76
CA GLU A 123 -0.08 19.35 -3.42
C GLU A 123 0.07 18.27 -2.31
N ASP A 124 0.20 17.02 -2.67
CA ASP A 124 0.16 15.88 -1.73
C ASP A 124 1.38 15.79 -0.79
N ASN A 125 2.49 16.50 -1.06
CA ASN A 125 3.70 16.53 -0.22
C ASN A 125 3.59 17.57 0.91
N PHE A 126 2.59 17.44 1.76
CA PHE A 126 2.42 18.34 2.92
C PHE A 126 3.35 17.96 4.08
N LYS A 127 3.56 18.90 4.99
CA LYS A 127 4.41 18.71 6.19
C LYS A 127 3.53 18.37 7.39
N LEU A 128 3.87 17.31 8.11
CA LEU A 128 3.27 16.96 9.39
C LEU A 128 3.94 17.79 10.49
N THR A 129 3.29 18.83 10.97
CA THR A 129 3.82 19.74 11.99
C THR A 129 2.99 19.80 13.25
N THR A 130 1.71 19.47 13.14
CA THR A 130 0.76 19.49 14.23
C THR A 130 0.08 18.15 14.42
N ARG A 131 -0.59 17.98 15.56
CA ARG A 131 -1.38 16.75 15.81
C ARG A 131 -2.56 16.63 14.85
N GLU A 132 -3.13 17.76 14.41
CA GLU A 132 -4.23 17.81 13.44
C GLU A 132 -3.78 17.32 12.07
N ASP A 133 -2.51 17.52 11.68
CA ASP A 133 -1.97 16.99 10.42
C ASP A 133 -2.03 15.46 10.38
N SER A 134 -1.99 14.79 11.54
CA SER A 134 -2.17 13.33 11.60
C SER A 134 -3.57 12.88 11.15
N ASN A 135 -4.59 13.72 11.30
CA ASN A 135 -5.94 13.43 10.82
C ASN A 135 -6.00 13.49 9.29
N LYS A 136 -5.22 14.37 8.65
CA LYS A 136 -5.10 14.41 7.17
C LYS A 136 -4.53 13.10 6.62
N LEU A 137 -3.64 12.41 7.35
CA LEU A 137 -3.15 11.07 7.00
C LEU A 137 -4.29 10.07 6.90
N LYS A 138 -5.22 10.07 7.84
CA LYS A 138 -6.38 9.16 7.83
C LYS A 138 -7.24 9.34 6.58
N TYR A 139 -7.46 10.59 6.13
CA TYR A 139 -8.19 10.85 4.89
C TYR A 139 -7.45 10.38 3.63
N LEU A 140 -6.11 10.45 3.64
CA LEU A 140 -5.29 9.97 2.51
C LEU A 140 -5.21 8.44 2.46
N GLU A 141 -5.31 7.75 3.60
CA GLU A 141 -5.39 6.28 3.66
C GLU A 141 -6.61 5.73 2.92
N PHE A 142 -7.69 6.52 2.76
CA PHE A 142 -8.89 6.14 2.02
C PHE A 142 -8.84 6.50 0.52
N LYS A 143 -7.81 7.19 0.04
CA LYS A 143 -7.58 7.35 -1.39
C LYS A 143 -7.15 5.99 -1.96
N ASN A 144 -7.88 5.52 -2.98
CA ASN A 144 -7.56 4.29 -3.72
C ASN A 144 -7.79 2.99 -2.93
N VAL A 145 -8.91 2.91 -2.23
CA VAL A 145 -9.42 1.66 -1.69
C VAL A 145 -10.26 0.96 -2.76
N LYS A 146 -10.00 -0.33 -2.98
CA LYS A 146 -10.81 -1.19 -3.85
C LYS A 146 -11.45 -2.29 -3.02
N PHE A 147 -12.70 -2.59 -3.32
CA PHE A 147 -13.48 -3.61 -2.63
C PHE A 147 -13.91 -4.68 -3.61
N GLY A 148 -13.87 -5.94 -3.19
CA GLY A 148 -14.35 -7.06 -3.97
C GLY A 148 -15.07 -8.09 -3.12
N ILE A 149 -16.02 -8.78 -3.75
CA ILE A 149 -16.77 -9.89 -3.17
C ILE A 149 -16.54 -11.12 -4.05
N GLY A 150 -16.34 -12.26 -3.41
CA GLY A 150 -16.31 -13.57 -4.04
C GLY A 150 -17.31 -14.49 -3.37
N TYR A 151 -17.94 -15.33 -4.16
CA TYR A 151 -18.85 -16.37 -3.72
C TYR A 151 -18.52 -17.68 -4.42
N ASP A 152 -18.48 -18.75 -3.65
CA ASP A 152 -18.36 -20.10 -4.22
C ASP A 152 -19.22 -21.09 -3.44
N ILE A 153 -19.73 -22.10 -4.11
CA ILE A 153 -20.55 -23.16 -3.55
C ILE A 153 -20.18 -24.50 -4.16
N HIS A 154 -19.97 -25.49 -3.31
CA HIS A 154 -19.65 -26.83 -3.75
C HIS A 154 -20.61 -27.86 -3.14
N ARG A 155 -20.95 -28.88 -3.94
CA ARG A 155 -21.66 -30.05 -3.47
C ARG A 155 -20.75 -30.87 -2.56
N ILE A 156 -21.31 -31.35 -1.42
CA ILE A 156 -20.65 -32.28 -0.52
C ILE A 156 -21.48 -33.56 -0.43
N GLU A 157 -20.78 -34.66 -0.22
CA GLU A 157 -21.41 -35.96 -0.04
C GLU A 157 -20.88 -36.64 1.22
N LYS A 158 -21.80 -37.19 2.04
CA LYS A 158 -21.44 -37.98 3.19
C LYS A 158 -20.94 -39.36 2.74
N THR A 159 -19.86 -39.82 3.34
CA THR A 159 -19.23 -41.09 3.02
C THR A 159 -19.07 -41.97 4.25
N LYS A 160 -18.95 -43.28 4.03
CA LYS A 160 -18.71 -44.23 5.12
C LYS A 160 -17.30 -44.06 5.72
N ASN A 161 -16.31 -43.81 4.87
CA ASN A 161 -14.91 -43.67 5.24
C ASN A 161 -14.50 -42.20 5.38
N LEU A 162 -13.40 -41.96 6.11
CA LEU A 162 -12.77 -40.65 6.18
C LEU A 162 -12.05 -40.34 4.87
N ASN A 163 -12.35 -39.16 4.32
CA ASN A 163 -11.72 -38.63 3.11
C ASN A 163 -10.88 -37.40 3.44
N ASN A 164 -9.98 -37.04 2.53
CA ASN A 164 -9.33 -35.75 2.54
C ASN A 164 -10.30 -34.71 1.98
N LEU A 165 -10.43 -33.60 2.69
CA LEU A 165 -11.24 -32.47 2.31
C LEU A 165 -10.41 -31.21 2.50
N ASN A 166 -10.31 -30.37 1.45
CA ASN A 166 -9.53 -29.15 1.45
C ASN A 166 -10.40 -27.94 1.78
N LEU A 167 -9.98 -27.17 2.78
CA LEU A 167 -10.66 -25.92 3.19
C LEU A 167 -9.62 -24.89 3.63
N GLY A 168 -9.55 -23.78 2.90
CA GLY A 168 -8.61 -22.69 3.16
C GLY A 168 -7.13 -23.11 3.04
N GLY A 169 -6.83 -24.02 2.10
CA GLY A 169 -5.50 -24.57 1.88
C GLY A 169 -5.08 -25.66 2.88
N VAL A 170 -5.96 -26.03 3.79
CA VAL A 170 -5.71 -27.07 4.81
C VAL A 170 -6.47 -28.35 4.47
N THR A 171 -5.78 -29.47 4.43
CA THR A 171 -6.40 -30.77 4.27
C THR A 171 -6.84 -31.33 5.62
N ILE A 172 -8.11 -31.66 5.75
CA ILE A 172 -8.69 -32.27 6.94
C ILE A 172 -9.28 -33.65 6.64
N ARG A 173 -9.33 -34.50 7.66
CA ARG A 173 -10.02 -35.82 7.58
C ARG A 173 -11.48 -35.64 7.92
N SER A 174 -12.37 -35.99 7.00
CA SER A 174 -13.80 -35.79 7.12
C SER A 174 -14.60 -36.98 6.58
N LYS A 175 -15.77 -37.23 7.16
CA LYS A 175 -16.79 -38.11 6.58
C LYS A 175 -17.53 -37.49 5.39
N TYR A 176 -17.15 -36.28 4.99
CA TYR A 176 -17.67 -35.59 3.82
C TYR A 176 -16.57 -35.44 2.79
N LYS A 177 -16.90 -35.55 1.52
CA LYS A 177 -16.05 -35.22 0.37
C LYS A 177 -16.70 -34.10 -0.44
N ILE A 178 -15.90 -33.24 -1.00
CA ILE A 178 -16.36 -32.21 -1.96
C ILE A 178 -16.39 -32.81 -3.36
N ILE A 179 -17.45 -32.51 -4.10
CA ILE A 179 -17.58 -32.85 -5.52
C ILE A 179 -17.25 -31.59 -6.31
N SER A 180 -16.10 -31.57 -6.97
CA SER A 180 -15.60 -30.42 -7.73
C SER A 180 -14.75 -30.88 -8.91
N HIS A 181 -14.46 -29.95 -9.82
CA HIS A 181 -13.54 -30.18 -10.94
C HIS A 181 -12.07 -30.03 -10.48
N SER A 182 -11.79 -29.07 -9.60
CA SER A 182 -10.48 -28.85 -8.96
C SER A 182 -10.33 -29.67 -7.66
N ASP A 183 -9.43 -29.27 -6.77
CA ASP A 183 -9.30 -29.83 -5.42
C ASP A 183 -10.47 -29.45 -4.47
N GLY A 184 -11.37 -28.57 -4.93
CA GLY A 184 -12.63 -28.23 -4.25
C GLY A 184 -12.49 -27.27 -3.06
N ASP A 185 -11.40 -26.54 -2.93
CA ASP A 185 -11.26 -25.59 -1.82
C ASP A 185 -12.12 -24.35 -2.04
N VAL A 186 -13.35 -24.42 -1.58
CA VAL A 186 -14.37 -23.38 -1.71
C VAL A 186 -13.96 -22.05 -1.04
N ILE A 187 -13.11 -22.09 0.01
CA ILE A 187 -12.61 -20.89 0.70
C ILE A 187 -11.59 -20.19 -0.20
N LEU A 188 -10.63 -20.92 -0.74
CA LEU A 188 -9.62 -20.32 -1.64
C LEU A 188 -10.24 -19.79 -2.93
N HIS A 189 -11.28 -20.45 -3.46
CA HIS A 189 -12.00 -19.98 -4.65
C HIS A 189 -12.70 -18.65 -4.38
N SER A 190 -13.46 -18.54 -3.29
CA SER A 190 -14.16 -17.31 -2.95
C SER A 190 -13.21 -16.13 -2.68
N ILE A 191 -12.05 -16.37 -2.03
CA ILE A 191 -11.02 -15.34 -1.84
C ILE A 191 -10.41 -14.93 -3.18
N THR A 192 -10.16 -15.90 -4.08
CA THR A 192 -9.63 -15.63 -5.42
C THR A 192 -10.54 -14.69 -6.18
N ASP A 193 -11.85 -14.97 -6.22
CA ASP A 193 -12.84 -14.13 -6.89
C ASP A 193 -12.99 -12.76 -6.24
N ALA A 194 -12.93 -12.68 -4.90
CA ALA A 194 -12.95 -11.41 -4.19
C ALA A 194 -11.78 -10.51 -4.61
N ILE A 195 -10.56 -11.05 -4.68
CA ILE A 195 -9.36 -10.31 -5.11
C ILE A 195 -9.49 -9.90 -6.59
N LEU A 196 -9.88 -10.82 -7.48
CA LEU A 196 -10.06 -10.53 -8.90
C LEU A 196 -11.11 -9.44 -9.12
N GLY A 197 -12.26 -9.53 -8.44
CA GLY A 197 -13.32 -8.52 -8.50
C GLY A 197 -12.85 -7.14 -8.04
N ALA A 198 -12.09 -7.06 -6.93
CA ALA A 198 -11.52 -5.81 -6.41
C ALA A 198 -10.60 -5.12 -7.42
N ILE A 199 -9.89 -5.87 -8.25
CA ILE A 199 -9.02 -5.32 -9.31
C ILE A 199 -9.71 -5.26 -10.70
N SER A 200 -11.04 -5.29 -10.72
CA SER A 200 -11.85 -5.20 -11.95
C SER A 200 -11.51 -6.27 -12.98
N LYS A 201 -11.20 -7.49 -12.54
CA LYS A 201 -11.01 -8.67 -13.37
C LYS A 201 -12.27 -9.56 -13.34
N ARG A 202 -12.35 -10.49 -14.26
CA ARG A 202 -13.41 -11.48 -14.32
C ARG A 202 -13.15 -12.62 -13.33
N ASP A 203 -14.11 -13.49 -13.17
CA ASP A 203 -14.12 -14.61 -12.23
C ASP A 203 -13.05 -15.70 -12.53
N ILE A 204 -12.84 -16.57 -11.55
CA ILE A 204 -11.89 -17.69 -11.62
C ILE A 204 -12.13 -18.60 -12.83
N GLY A 205 -13.40 -18.82 -13.24
CA GLY A 205 -13.75 -19.70 -14.34
C GLY A 205 -13.23 -19.23 -15.70
N VAL A 206 -13.03 -17.92 -15.87
CA VAL A 206 -12.42 -17.35 -17.09
C VAL A 206 -10.93 -17.65 -17.17
N TYR A 207 -10.22 -17.58 -16.05
CA TYR A 207 -8.77 -17.81 -16.03
C TYR A 207 -8.40 -19.28 -15.89
N PHE A 208 -9.28 -20.07 -15.28
CA PHE A 208 -9.10 -21.50 -15.01
C PHE A 208 -10.35 -22.29 -15.40
N PRO A 209 -10.68 -22.36 -16.70
CA PRO A 209 -11.87 -23.05 -17.17
C PRO A 209 -11.85 -24.54 -16.82
N ASN A 210 -13.05 -25.13 -16.72
CA ASN A 210 -13.24 -26.57 -16.45
C ASN A 210 -12.79 -27.43 -17.64
N ASN A 211 -11.49 -27.70 -17.72
CA ASN A 211 -10.87 -28.52 -18.75
C ASN A 211 -9.89 -29.55 -18.13
N LYS A 212 -9.32 -30.43 -18.94
CA LYS A 212 -8.39 -31.49 -18.49
C LYS A 212 -7.18 -30.93 -17.72
N ILE A 213 -6.69 -29.74 -18.09
CA ILE A 213 -5.50 -29.10 -17.48
C ILE A 213 -5.78 -28.68 -16.04
N ASN A 214 -7.00 -28.22 -15.76
CA ASN A 214 -7.41 -27.71 -14.45
C ASN A 214 -8.10 -28.77 -13.57
N LYS A 215 -8.25 -30.00 -14.09
CA LYS A 215 -8.83 -31.10 -13.31
C LYS A 215 -7.92 -31.47 -12.12
N ASN A 216 -8.51 -31.54 -10.92
CA ASN A 216 -7.82 -31.80 -9.65
C ASN A 216 -6.71 -30.79 -9.33
N ARG A 217 -6.72 -29.60 -9.94
CA ARG A 217 -5.69 -28.58 -9.74
C ARG A 217 -5.81 -27.99 -8.34
N ASN A 218 -4.66 -27.76 -7.71
CA ASN A 218 -4.60 -27.19 -6.36
C ASN A 218 -5.01 -25.71 -6.38
N SER A 219 -5.98 -25.33 -5.54
CA SER A 219 -6.54 -23.99 -5.46
C SER A 219 -5.57 -22.91 -4.97
N ASN A 220 -4.46 -23.29 -4.33
CA ASN A 220 -3.38 -22.34 -4.04
C ASN A 220 -2.82 -21.67 -5.30
N ILE A 221 -2.87 -22.36 -6.46
CA ILE A 221 -2.41 -21.81 -7.73
C ILE A 221 -3.35 -20.66 -8.18
N PHE A 222 -4.66 -20.84 -8.00
CA PHE A 222 -5.66 -19.85 -8.36
C PHE A 222 -5.52 -18.60 -7.49
N LEU A 223 -5.38 -18.80 -6.18
CA LEU A 223 -5.19 -17.70 -5.24
C LEU A 223 -3.87 -16.96 -5.51
N LYS A 224 -2.77 -17.68 -5.75
CA LYS A 224 -1.49 -17.06 -6.11
C LYS A 224 -1.59 -16.21 -7.36
N TYR A 225 -2.31 -16.68 -8.38
CA TYR A 225 -2.54 -15.90 -9.59
C TYR A 225 -3.24 -14.56 -9.29
N SER A 226 -4.31 -14.56 -8.49
CA SER A 226 -5.01 -13.33 -8.12
C SER A 226 -4.13 -12.37 -7.30
N ILE A 227 -3.33 -12.91 -6.37
CA ILE A 227 -2.34 -12.13 -5.60
C ILE A 227 -1.30 -11.49 -6.51
N ASP A 228 -0.76 -12.24 -7.48
CA ASP A 228 0.25 -11.72 -8.41
C ASP A 228 -0.35 -10.60 -9.31
N LYS A 229 -1.60 -10.73 -9.72
CA LYS A 229 -2.32 -9.67 -10.45
C LYS A 229 -2.53 -8.43 -9.58
N MET A 230 -2.98 -8.60 -8.35
CA MET A 230 -3.14 -7.52 -7.37
C MET A 230 -1.83 -6.74 -7.15
N LYS A 231 -0.72 -7.47 -6.92
CA LYS A 231 0.61 -6.86 -6.71
C LYS A 231 1.11 -6.08 -7.93
N LYS A 232 0.80 -6.52 -9.15
CA LYS A 232 1.14 -5.78 -10.39
C LYS A 232 0.43 -4.43 -10.45
N GLU A 233 -0.74 -4.30 -9.86
CA GLU A 233 -1.48 -3.04 -9.73
C GLU A 233 -1.04 -2.22 -8.50
N LYS A 234 0.04 -2.64 -7.79
CA LYS A 234 0.58 -2.00 -6.58
C LYS A 234 -0.42 -1.95 -5.42
N LEU A 235 -1.26 -2.96 -5.33
CA LEU A 235 -2.26 -3.10 -4.27
C LEU A 235 -1.81 -4.13 -3.26
N PHE A 236 -2.27 -3.98 -2.01
CA PHE A 236 -2.11 -4.95 -0.94
C PHE A 236 -3.42 -5.15 -0.19
N ILE A 237 -3.52 -6.26 0.52
CA ILE A 237 -4.72 -6.62 1.27
C ILE A 237 -4.78 -5.79 2.56
N GLY A 238 -5.82 -4.97 2.70
CA GLY A 238 -6.12 -4.24 3.92
C GLY A 238 -6.91 -5.09 4.92
N ASN A 239 -7.93 -5.82 4.43
CA ASN A 239 -8.77 -6.71 5.24
C ASN A 239 -9.41 -7.79 4.37
N ILE A 240 -9.65 -8.97 4.98
CA ILE A 240 -10.47 -10.05 4.40
C ILE A 240 -11.49 -10.50 5.45
N ASP A 241 -12.73 -10.62 5.05
CA ASP A 241 -13.79 -11.22 5.86
C ASP A 241 -14.40 -12.39 5.09
N ILE A 242 -14.38 -13.57 5.72
CA ILE A 242 -14.82 -14.84 5.14
C ILE A 242 -15.99 -15.37 5.94
N MET A 243 -17.09 -15.70 5.28
CA MET A 243 -18.25 -16.34 5.86
C MET A 243 -18.49 -17.70 5.22
N VAL A 244 -18.35 -18.76 6.00
CA VAL A 244 -18.69 -20.13 5.57
C VAL A 244 -20.09 -20.45 6.04
N VAL A 245 -20.95 -20.93 5.15
CA VAL A 245 -22.28 -21.45 5.46
C VAL A 245 -22.30 -22.95 5.23
N SER A 246 -22.37 -23.72 6.30
CA SER A 246 -22.33 -25.19 6.23
C SER A 246 -22.82 -25.84 7.52
N GLU A 247 -23.62 -26.90 7.40
CA GLU A 247 -23.92 -27.76 8.54
C GLU A 247 -22.73 -28.63 8.94
N LYS A 248 -21.97 -29.11 7.94
CA LYS A 248 -20.79 -29.96 8.08
C LYS A 248 -19.77 -29.68 6.95
N PRO A 249 -18.46 -29.78 7.27
CA PRO A 249 -17.85 -30.00 8.58
C PRO A 249 -17.98 -28.77 9.49
N LYS A 250 -17.80 -28.94 10.81
CA LYS A 250 -17.80 -27.82 11.75
C LYS A 250 -16.46 -27.06 11.64
N ILE A 251 -16.51 -25.83 11.18
CA ILE A 251 -15.36 -24.97 10.88
C ILE A 251 -14.55 -24.59 12.13
N ASN A 252 -15.22 -24.40 13.28
CA ASN A 252 -14.55 -24.04 14.54
C ASN A 252 -13.41 -25.01 14.92
N ILE A 253 -13.52 -26.30 14.57
CA ILE A 253 -12.52 -27.31 14.88
C ILE A 253 -11.20 -27.06 14.12
N ILE A 254 -11.30 -26.45 12.94
CA ILE A 254 -10.17 -26.21 12.04
C ILE A 254 -9.77 -24.74 11.95
N TYR A 255 -10.50 -23.86 12.63
CA TYR A 255 -10.39 -22.41 12.56
C TYR A 255 -8.93 -21.93 12.61
N ASN A 256 -8.21 -22.28 13.69
CA ASN A 256 -6.83 -21.80 13.87
C ASN A 256 -5.90 -22.31 12.75
N LYS A 257 -6.04 -23.56 12.32
CA LYS A 257 -5.24 -24.12 11.23
C LYS A 257 -5.46 -23.38 9.91
N VAL A 258 -6.73 -23.07 9.60
CA VAL A 258 -7.09 -22.33 8.37
C VAL A 258 -6.57 -20.90 8.44
N ILE A 259 -6.78 -20.19 9.55
CA ILE A 259 -6.30 -18.80 9.71
C ILE A 259 -4.77 -18.76 9.63
N ASP A 260 -4.06 -19.63 10.33
CA ASP A 260 -2.58 -19.66 10.32
C ASP A 260 -2.03 -19.95 8.91
N HIS A 261 -2.72 -20.79 8.14
CA HIS A 261 -2.35 -21.08 6.76
C HIS A 261 -2.62 -19.87 5.84
N LEU A 262 -3.82 -19.28 5.91
CA LEU A 262 -4.21 -18.14 5.09
C LEU A 262 -3.34 -16.91 5.36
N VAL A 263 -3.01 -16.62 6.61
CA VAL A 263 -2.11 -15.51 6.99
C VAL A 263 -0.74 -15.65 6.29
N LYS A 264 -0.17 -16.86 6.28
CA LYS A 264 1.09 -17.13 5.59
C LYS A 264 0.95 -17.03 4.07
N LEU A 265 -0.10 -17.63 3.50
CA LEU A 265 -0.33 -17.71 2.06
C LEU A 265 -0.59 -16.31 1.46
N LEU A 266 -1.34 -15.47 2.17
CA LEU A 266 -1.70 -14.12 1.75
C LEU A 266 -0.63 -13.07 2.14
N ASN A 267 0.32 -13.45 2.99
CA ASN A 267 1.33 -12.56 3.57
C ASN A 267 0.72 -11.33 4.27
N ILE A 268 -0.20 -11.60 5.19
CA ILE A 268 -0.93 -10.59 5.99
C ILE A 268 -0.83 -10.90 7.49
N SER A 269 -1.25 -9.97 8.32
CA SER A 269 -1.35 -10.17 9.78
C SER A 269 -2.69 -10.80 10.18
N LYS A 270 -2.76 -11.48 11.32
CA LYS A 270 -4.00 -12.10 11.83
C LYS A 270 -5.15 -11.09 12.04
N ASN A 271 -4.85 -9.84 12.34
CA ASN A 271 -5.84 -8.79 12.50
C ASN A 271 -6.45 -8.26 11.18
N GLN A 272 -5.94 -8.72 10.03
CA GLN A 272 -6.44 -8.37 8.70
C GLN A 272 -7.39 -9.45 8.13
N ILE A 273 -7.63 -10.55 8.84
CA ILE A 273 -8.45 -11.64 8.34
C ILE A 273 -9.41 -12.16 9.41
N THR A 274 -10.65 -12.38 9.01
CA THR A 274 -11.68 -13.02 9.85
C THR A 274 -12.27 -14.19 9.09
N LEU A 275 -12.47 -15.32 9.77
CA LEU A 275 -13.20 -16.50 9.30
C LEU A 275 -14.38 -16.73 10.23
N LYS A 276 -15.58 -16.57 9.71
CA LYS A 276 -16.84 -16.84 10.43
C LYS A 276 -17.51 -18.06 9.81
N ALA A 277 -18.27 -18.78 10.60
CA ALA A 277 -19.06 -19.88 10.11
C ALA A 277 -20.45 -19.90 10.76
N THR A 278 -21.45 -20.18 9.96
CA THR A 278 -22.81 -20.35 10.41
C THR A 278 -23.46 -21.58 9.77
N THR A 279 -24.53 -22.08 10.37
CA THR A 279 -25.40 -23.08 9.76
C THR A 279 -26.46 -22.38 8.89
N ASN A 280 -27.18 -23.15 8.08
CA ASN A 280 -28.34 -22.66 7.35
C ASN A 280 -29.66 -23.07 8.03
N GLU A 281 -29.61 -23.30 9.35
CA GLU A 281 -30.74 -23.65 10.20
C GLU A 281 -31.58 -24.81 9.62
N LYS A 282 -30.93 -25.84 9.08
CA LYS A 282 -31.49 -26.99 8.39
C LYS A 282 -32.41 -26.64 7.20
N SER A 283 -32.24 -25.45 6.64
CA SER A 283 -33.03 -24.97 5.52
C SER A 283 -32.31 -25.24 4.18
N GLY A 284 -33.07 -25.75 3.21
CA GLY A 284 -32.60 -25.99 1.86
C GLY A 284 -31.41 -26.97 1.74
N LEU A 285 -30.74 -26.97 0.59
CA LEU A 285 -29.68 -27.95 0.29
C LEU A 285 -28.47 -27.84 1.19
N ILE A 286 -28.16 -26.65 1.71
CA ILE A 286 -27.04 -26.48 2.67
C ILE A 286 -27.48 -27.08 4.02
N GLY A 287 -28.70 -26.81 4.47
CA GLY A 287 -29.29 -27.38 5.68
C GLY A 287 -29.39 -28.90 5.64
N ASP A 288 -29.59 -29.48 4.44
CA ASP A 288 -29.57 -30.93 4.17
C ASP A 288 -28.17 -31.56 4.12
N GLU A 289 -27.13 -30.81 4.45
CA GLU A 289 -25.74 -31.27 4.38
C GLU A 289 -25.29 -31.65 2.94
N LYS A 290 -25.89 -31.07 1.88
CA LYS A 290 -25.59 -31.38 0.50
C LYS A 290 -24.64 -30.37 -0.15
N PHE A 291 -24.52 -29.17 0.44
CA PHE A 291 -23.68 -28.11 -0.07
C PHE A 291 -22.95 -27.39 1.06
N ILE A 292 -21.82 -26.80 0.72
CA ILE A 292 -21.07 -25.81 1.48
C ILE A 292 -20.91 -24.56 0.63
N ALA A 293 -21.22 -23.39 1.17
CA ALA A 293 -21.09 -22.12 0.50
C ALA A 293 -20.15 -21.17 1.27
N VAL A 294 -19.42 -20.34 0.55
CA VAL A 294 -18.51 -19.36 1.14
C VAL A 294 -18.65 -18.02 0.44
N TRP A 295 -18.78 -16.98 1.23
CA TRP A 295 -18.62 -15.58 0.82
C TRP A 295 -17.31 -15.06 1.36
N SER A 296 -16.56 -14.36 0.52
CA SER A 296 -15.38 -13.61 0.93
C SER A 296 -15.50 -12.17 0.46
N SER A 297 -15.15 -11.23 1.33
CA SER A 297 -14.97 -9.84 0.94
C SER A 297 -13.52 -9.43 1.17
N VAL A 298 -12.99 -8.63 0.26
CA VAL A 298 -11.62 -8.11 0.36
C VAL A 298 -11.61 -6.60 0.19
N LEU A 299 -10.85 -5.96 1.06
CA LEU A 299 -10.50 -4.55 0.95
C LEU A 299 -9.03 -4.46 0.54
N LEU A 300 -8.76 -3.87 -0.61
CA LEU A 300 -7.40 -3.62 -1.10
C LEU A 300 -7.06 -2.15 -0.94
N LYS A 301 -5.79 -1.87 -0.66
CA LYS A 301 -5.22 -0.53 -0.54
C LYS A 301 -4.04 -0.38 -1.50
N GLU A 302 -3.80 0.84 -1.98
CA GLU A 302 -2.61 1.18 -2.78
C GLU A 302 -1.38 1.37 -1.88
N ILE A 303 -0.19 0.95 -2.38
CA ILE A 303 1.10 1.12 -1.68
C ILE A 303 1.60 2.55 -1.80
#